data_9c21b4cc8d9bd764882f64930328c53e
#
_entry.id   9c21b4cc8d9bd764882f64930328c53e
#
_cell.length_a   1.000
_cell.length_b   1.000
_cell.length_c   1.000
_cell.angle_alpha   90.00
_cell.angle_beta   90.00
_cell.angle_gamma   90.00
#
_symmetry.space_group_name_H-M   'P 1'
#
loop_
_entity.id
_entity.type
_entity.pdbx_description
1 polymer ?
#
loop_
_entity_poly.entity_id
_entity_poly.type
_entity_poly.pdbx_seq_one_letter_code
_entity_poly.pdbx_strand_id
1 'polypeptide(L)'
;MSLLSRIKRSRRTLSLVTALPAALAGMWIAAPSAQAAGLPTPDHVIVVVFENHSYEQVIGSTSAPYLNNTLKAGGGNLTNSFAITHPSQPNYLDLFSGNNQGITNDNCYTPQFSSAANLGSELIAAGKTWGSYNEGLPSEGSTVCTNSATKYARKHNPWFAFSNVPLNTAHTFTQFPTDYTTLPKVSFVVPNLCNDMHDCSITTGDNWLKNNLGAYATWAQTHNSILAVTFDEDDSSHSNHIATVFYGAHVAPGSSTSTHYNHYDVLRTLEDLAGLTTHAGAAANASDIAGIWN
;
A
#
# COMPACT_ATOMS: atom_id res chain seq x y z
N MET A 1 11.86 -78.61 -81.20
CA MET A 1 10.40 -78.61 -81.37
C MET A 1 9.80 -77.63 -80.42
N SER A 2 9.17 -76.61 -80.93
CA SER A 2 8.64 -75.40 -80.29
C SER A 2 7.32 -75.65 -79.66
N LEU A 3 7.05 -75.02 -78.53
CA LEU A 3 5.68 -74.64 -78.10
C LEU A 3 5.73 -73.32 -77.35
N LEU A 4 5.27 -72.30 -78.02
CA LEU A 4 4.97 -70.95 -77.44
C LEU A 4 3.67 -71.01 -76.68
N SER A 5 3.66 -70.60 -75.38
CA SER A 5 2.45 -70.31 -74.68
C SER A 5 2.34 -68.80 -74.42
N ARG A 6 1.26 -68.24 -74.88
CA ARG A 6 0.89 -66.82 -74.74
C ARG A 6 0.44 -66.53 -73.33
N ILE A 7 1.09 -65.57 -72.68
CA ILE A 7 0.61 -65.03 -71.42
C ILE A 7 -0.19 -63.74 -71.70
N LYS A 8 -1.49 -63.74 -71.34
CA LYS A 8 -2.38 -62.60 -71.36
C LYS A 8 -2.01 -61.65 -70.19
N ARG A 9 -1.59 -60.44 -70.52
CA ARG A 9 -1.41 -59.40 -69.56
C ARG A 9 -2.78 -58.77 -69.19
N SER A 10 -3.27 -58.97 -67.93
CA SER A 10 -4.36 -58.27 -67.33
C SER A 10 -3.87 -56.90 -66.87
N ARG A 11 -4.43 -55.82 -67.40
CA ARG A 11 -4.20 -54.44 -66.90
C ARG A 11 -5.09 -54.26 -65.72
N ARG A 12 -4.52 -54.20 -64.50
CA ARG A 12 -5.18 -53.71 -63.32
C ARG A 12 -4.96 -52.19 -63.27
N THR A 13 -6.05 -51.44 -63.40
CA THR A 13 -6.11 -50.00 -63.13
C THR A 13 -5.99 -49.76 -61.62
N LEU A 14 -4.90 -49.10 -61.20
CA LEU A 14 -4.68 -48.67 -59.82
C LEU A 14 -5.33 -47.31 -59.69
N SER A 15 -6.43 -47.29 -58.96
CA SER A 15 -7.11 -46.00 -58.50
C SER A 15 -6.31 -45.40 -57.35
N LEU A 16 -5.65 -44.27 -57.60
CA LEU A 16 -5.00 -43.48 -56.58
C LEU A 16 -6.11 -42.75 -55.77
N VAL A 17 -6.33 -43.15 -54.51
CA VAL A 17 -7.14 -42.40 -53.57
C VAL A 17 -6.20 -41.38 -52.91
N THR A 18 -6.32 -40.14 -53.32
CA THR A 18 -5.65 -39.01 -52.66
C THR A 18 -6.42 -38.66 -51.40
N ALA A 19 -5.88 -39.05 -50.24
CA ALA A 19 -6.36 -38.56 -48.96
C ALA A 19 -5.82 -37.14 -48.73
N LEU A 20 -6.70 -36.13 -48.67
CA LEU A 20 -6.38 -34.79 -48.20
C LEU A 20 -6.18 -34.85 -46.67
N PRO A 21 -5.11 -34.29 -46.10
CA PRO A 21 -5.01 -34.09 -44.69
C PRO A 21 -5.97 -32.94 -44.27
N ALA A 22 -6.96 -33.22 -43.44
CA ALA A 22 -7.75 -32.21 -42.77
C ALA A 22 -6.85 -31.48 -41.75
N ALA A 23 -6.43 -30.26 -42.08
CA ALA A 23 -5.74 -29.39 -41.16
C ALA A 23 -6.77 -28.92 -40.11
N LEU A 24 -6.73 -29.47 -38.91
CA LEU A 24 -7.39 -28.94 -37.73
C LEU A 24 -6.69 -27.61 -37.36
N ALA A 25 -7.22 -26.49 -37.86
CA ALA A 25 -6.86 -25.18 -37.38
C ALA A 25 -7.39 -25.04 -35.93
N GLY A 26 -6.52 -25.30 -34.97
CA GLY A 26 -6.84 -24.99 -33.56
C GLY A 26 -7.04 -23.49 -33.43
N MET A 27 -8.28 -23.05 -33.22
CA MET A 27 -8.56 -21.69 -32.77
C MET A 27 -8.01 -21.54 -31.37
N TRP A 28 -6.84 -20.93 -31.23
CA TRP A 28 -6.39 -20.40 -29.96
C TRP A 28 -7.27 -19.21 -29.63
N ILE A 29 -8.28 -19.41 -28.77
CA ILE A 29 -8.96 -18.30 -28.14
C ILE A 29 -7.95 -17.72 -27.15
N ALA A 30 -7.31 -16.62 -27.51
CA ALA A 30 -6.55 -15.83 -26.57
C ALA A 30 -7.51 -15.41 -25.45
N ALA A 31 -7.27 -15.87 -24.23
CA ALA A 31 -7.99 -15.34 -23.09
C ALA A 31 -7.79 -13.81 -23.09
N PRO A 32 -8.84 -13.02 -22.88
CA PRO A 32 -8.68 -11.58 -22.76
C PRO A 32 -7.64 -11.32 -21.68
N SER A 33 -6.58 -10.60 -22.01
CA SER A 33 -5.64 -10.06 -21.02
C SER A 33 -6.48 -9.24 -20.07
N ALA A 34 -6.49 -9.61 -18.79
CA ALA A 34 -7.09 -8.76 -17.76
C ALA A 34 -6.39 -7.40 -17.88
N GLN A 35 -7.13 -6.40 -18.31
CA GLN A 35 -6.64 -5.02 -18.35
C GLN A 35 -6.32 -4.67 -16.91
N ALA A 36 -5.10 -4.22 -16.63
CA ALA A 36 -4.74 -3.75 -15.30
C ALA A 36 -5.80 -2.73 -14.89
N ALA A 37 -6.53 -3.01 -13.79
CA ALA A 37 -7.48 -2.06 -13.27
C ALA A 37 -6.70 -0.77 -12.95
N GLY A 38 -7.17 0.36 -13.45
CA GLY A 38 -6.63 1.66 -13.04
C GLY A 38 -6.80 1.83 -11.53
N LEU A 39 -6.05 2.75 -10.92
CA LEU A 39 -6.20 3.05 -9.50
C LEU A 39 -7.66 3.44 -9.20
N PRO A 40 -8.23 2.95 -8.11
CA PRO A 40 -9.56 3.35 -7.67
C PRO A 40 -9.57 4.82 -7.19
N THR A 41 -10.74 5.38 -7.02
CA THR A 41 -10.95 6.72 -6.46
C THR A 41 -11.77 6.62 -5.17
N PRO A 42 -11.19 6.10 -4.07
CA PRO A 42 -11.91 5.92 -2.81
C PRO A 42 -12.37 7.26 -2.24
N ASP A 43 -13.43 7.26 -1.45
CA ASP A 43 -13.90 8.45 -0.74
C ASP A 43 -12.95 8.81 0.41
N HIS A 44 -12.45 7.81 1.12
CA HIS A 44 -11.52 7.96 2.24
C HIS A 44 -10.38 6.95 2.17
N VAL A 45 -9.17 7.41 2.48
CA VAL A 45 -7.99 6.57 2.66
C VAL A 45 -7.43 6.83 4.06
N ILE A 46 -7.36 5.80 4.89
CA ILE A 46 -6.63 5.84 6.17
C ILE A 46 -5.29 5.16 5.99
N VAL A 47 -4.23 5.84 6.45
CA VAL A 47 -2.86 5.31 6.51
C VAL A 47 -2.47 5.14 7.97
N VAL A 48 -2.08 3.93 8.36
CA VAL A 48 -1.49 3.64 9.68
C VAL A 48 -0.04 3.26 9.48
N VAL A 49 0.84 3.90 10.25
CA VAL A 49 2.26 3.59 10.24
C VAL A 49 2.65 2.98 11.57
N PHE A 50 3.25 1.79 11.52
CA PHE A 50 3.85 1.08 12.64
C PHE A 50 5.38 1.20 12.59
N GLU A 51 6.06 0.75 13.64
CA GLU A 51 7.46 1.05 13.92
C GLU A 51 8.34 -0.19 13.99
N ASN A 52 9.54 -0.03 13.39
CA ASN A 52 10.75 -0.81 13.65
C ASN A 52 10.60 -2.35 13.56
N HIS A 53 9.76 -2.86 12.64
CA HIS A 53 9.67 -4.30 12.43
C HIS A 53 9.76 -4.68 10.96
N SER A 54 10.58 -5.70 10.68
CA SER A 54 10.72 -6.25 9.34
C SER A 54 9.48 -7.02 8.88
N TYR A 55 9.36 -7.18 7.57
CA TYR A 55 8.34 -8.01 6.93
C TYR A 55 8.28 -9.42 7.55
N GLU A 56 9.45 -10.02 7.78
CA GLU A 56 9.63 -11.37 8.30
C GLU A 56 9.15 -11.52 9.74
N GLN A 57 9.24 -10.46 10.53
CA GLN A 57 8.75 -10.48 11.92
C GLN A 57 7.24 -10.35 12.01
N VAL A 58 6.60 -9.73 11.02
CA VAL A 58 5.19 -9.37 11.04
C VAL A 58 4.35 -10.29 10.18
N ILE A 59 4.74 -10.48 8.91
CA ILE A 59 3.94 -11.26 7.96
C ILE A 59 4.11 -12.77 8.21
N GLY A 60 2.98 -13.43 8.44
CA GLY A 60 2.94 -14.85 8.83
C GLY A 60 3.16 -15.09 10.33
N SER A 61 3.46 -14.05 11.10
CA SER A 61 3.67 -14.16 12.55
C SER A 61 2.35 -14.43 13.30
N THR A 62 2.40 -15.33 14.28
CA THR A 62 1.30 -15.54 15.22
C THR A 62 1.11 -14.38 16.20
N SER A 63 2.08 -13.45 16.27
CA SER A 63 2.00 -12.23 17.06
C SER A 63 1.16 -11.12 16.40
N ALA A 64 0.87 -11.24 15.09
CA ALA A 64 0.05 -10.31 14.32
C ALA A 64 -1.17 -10.99 13.68
N PRO A 65 -2.06 -11.63 14.46
CA PRO A 65 -3.16 -12.41 13.90
C PRO A 65 -4.19 -11.57 13.14
N TYR A 66 -4.48 -10.34 13.55
CA TYR A 66 -5.43 -9.48 12.88
C TYR A 66 -4.88 -9.01 11.52
N LEU A 67 -3.64 -8.53 11.50
CA LEU A 67 -2.99 -8.10 10.27
C LEU A 67 -2.89 -9.26 9.27
N ASN A 68 -2.51 -10.45 9.70
CA ASN A 68 -2.31 -11.60 8.81
C ASN A 68 -3.62 -12.27 8.36
N ASN A 69 -4.52 -12.58 9.32
CA ASN A 69 -5.69 -13.42 9.06
C ASN A 69 -6.91 -12.62 8.62
N THR A 70 -6.89 -11.28 8.79
CA THR A 70 -7.98 -10.41 8.36
C THR A 70 -7.50 -9.46 7.25
N LEU A 71 -6.58 -8.55 7.55
CA LEU A 71 -6.23 -7.51 6.59
C LEU A 71 -5.47 -8.05 5.38
N LYS A 72 -4.41 -8.80 5.61
CA LYS A 72 -3.63 -9.42 4.52
C LYS A 72 -4.46 -10.48 3.76
N ALA A 73 -5.19 -11.33 4.48
CA ALA A 73 -5.98 -12.39 3.85
C ALA A 73 -7.15 -11.86 3.02
N GLY A 74 -7.75 -10.75 3.44
CA GLY A 74 -8.87 -10.10 2.75
C GLY A 74 -8.48 -8.88 1.91
N GLY A 75 -7.21 -8.58 1.79
CA GLY A 75 -6.67 -7.41 1.09
C GLY A 75 -5.50 -7.71 0.18
N GLY A 76 -4.70 -6.72 -0.10
CA GLY A 76 -3.51 -6.78 -0.96
C GLY A 76 -2.22 -6.61 -0.17
N ASN A 77 -1.26 -7.51 -0.36
CA ASN A 77 0.03 -7.54 0.33
C ASN A 77 1.19 -7.22 -0.63
N LEU A 78 2.04 -6.28 -0.27
CA LEU A 78 3.28 -6.00 -0.99
C LEU A 78 4.38 -6.90 -0.40
N THR A 79 4.82 -7.89 -1.16
CA THR A 79 5.83 -8.85 -0.70
C THR A 79 7.26 -8.37 -0.90
N ASN A 80 7.45 -7.17 -1.42
CA ASN A 80 8.76 -6.59 -1.74
C ASN A 80 8.73 -5.07 -1.53
N SER A 81 8.33 -4.65 -0.32
CA SER A 81 8.19 -3.24 0.11
C SER A 81 9.33 -2.86 1.06
N PHE A 82 9.91 -1.69 0.87
CA PHE A 82 11.08 -1.25 1.62
C PHE A 82 10.93 0.17 2.17
N ALA A 83 11.49 0.40 3.34
CA ALA A 83 11.76 1.75 3.82
C ALA A 83 12.98 2.35 3.13
N ILE A 84 13.22 3.64 3.34
CA ILE A 84 14.28 4.39 2.63
C ILE A 84 15.57 4.38 3.43
N THR A 85 15.49 4.57 4.74
CA THR A 85 16.66 4.80 5.59
C THR A 85 16.42 4.38 7.06
N HIS A 86 17.34 4.73 7.94
CA HIS A 86 17.25 4.77 9.38
C HIS A 86 17.80 6.13 9.88
N PRO A 87 17.28 6.68 11.01
CA PRO A 87 16.19 6.21 11.84
C PRO A 87 14.81 6.63 11.33
N SER A 88 13.77 6.49 12.17
CA SER A 88 12.35 6.67 11.83
C SER A 88 11.99 8.01 11.19
N GLN A 89 12.34 9.15 11.78
CA GLN A 89 11.83 10.47 11.37
C GLN A 89 12.03 10.80 9.89
N PRO A 90 13.21 10.54 9.26
CA PRO A 90 13.37 10.69 7.83
C PRO A 90 12.37 9.89 6.98
N ASN A 91 12.07 8.65 7.36
CA ASN A 91 11.12 7.80 6.64
C ASN A 91 9.69 8.36 6.68
N TYR A 92 9.26 8.91 7.81
CA TYR A 92 7.96 9.60 7.89
C TYR A 92 7.91 10.83 6.98
N LEU A 93 9.01 11.60 6.89
CA LEU A 93 9.10 12.73 5.98
C LEU A 93 9.10 12.27 4.52
N ASP A 94 9.80 11.20 4.20
CA ASP A 94 9.83 10.60 2.86
C ASP A 94 8.43 10.10 2.45
N LEU A 95 7.71 9.42 3.34
CA LEU A 95 6.35 8.94 3.11
C LEU A 95 5.34 10.08 2.96
N PHE A 96 5.57 11.24 3.58
CA PHE A 96 4.62 12.36 3.56
C PHE A 96 4.93 13.43 2.51
N SER A 97 6.20 13.61 2.14
CA SER A 97 6.62 14.69 1.23
C SER A 97 7.55 14.24 0.09
N GLY A 98 7.84 12.92 0.00
CA GLY A 98 8.78 12.41 -0.99
C GLY A 98 10.20 12.93 -0.80
N ASN A 99 10.53 13.45 0.38
CA ASN A 99 11.84 13.99 0.70
C ASN A 99 12.02 14.12 2.22
N ASN A 100 13.16 13.69 2.75
CA ASN A 100 13.47 13.82 4.18
C ASN A 100 13.78 15.26 4.63
N GLN A 101 13.74 16.23 3.75
CA GLN A 101 14.00 17.66 4.01
C GLN A 101 15.38 17.94 4.63
N GLY A 102 16.36 17.05 4.39
CA GLY A 102 17.69 17.13 4.98
C GLY A 102 17.76 16.63 6.43
N ILE A 103 16.69 16.06 6.96
CA ILE A 103 16.65 15.44 8.29
C ILE A 103 17.17 14.01 8.19
N THR A 104 18.11 13.68 9.05
CA THR A 104 18.81 12.38 9.08
C THR A 104 18.85 11.75 10.47
N ASN A 105 18.03 12.24 11.40
CA ASN A 105 17.98 11.76 12.79
C ASN A 105 16.61 12.06 13.42
N ASP A 106 16.40 11.55 14.64
CA ASP A 106 15.15 11.66 15.40
C ASP A 106 15.11 12.86 16.36
N ASN A 107 15.97 13.85 16.17
CA ASN A 107 15.95 15.04 17.00
C ASN A 107 14.64 15.79 16.88
N CYS A 108 14.26 16.45 17.95
CA CYS A 108 13.11 17.33 17.93
C CYS A 108 13.44 18.64 17.23
N TYR A 109 12.98 18.79 16.03
CA TYR A 109 13.13 20.04 15.26
C TYR A 109 11.98 20.99 15.56
N THR A 110 12.26 22.28 15.54
CA THR A 110 11.23 23.29 15.52
C THR A 110 10.45 23.18 14.20
N PRO A 111 9.10 23.20 14.22
CA PRO A 111 8.30 23.09 12.99
C PRO A 111 8.53 24.31 12.10
N GLN A 112 9.39 24.21 11.13
CA GLN A 112 9.72 25.32 10.21
C GLN A 112 10.26 24.86 8.88
N PHE A 113 10.12 23.57 8.58
CA PHE A 113 10.96 23.07 7.54
C PHE A 113 10.58 23.61 6.22
N SER A 114 9.54 23.87 5.84
CA SER A 114 9.39 24.41 4.54
C SER A 114 7.94 24.52 4.10
N SER A 115 7.74 25.37 3.12
CA SER A 115 6.59 25.36 2.24
C SER A 115 6.77 24.33 1.10
N ALA A 116 7.64 23.32 1.25
CA ALA A 116 7.79 22.27 0.25
C ALA A 116 6.48 21.50 0.07
N ALA A 117 6.25 21.01 -1.15
CA ALA A 117 5.11 20.17 -1.45
C ALA A 117 5.10 18.93 -0.56
N ASN A 118 3.94 18.57 -0.08
CA ASN A 118 3.68 17.40 0.73
C ASN A 118 2.21 16.99 0.56
N LEU A 119 1.88 15.77 0.88
CA LEU A 119 0.53 15.23 0.71
C LEU A 119 -0.57 16.13 1.29
N GLY A 120 -0.38 16.64 2.52
CA GLY A 120 -1.35 17.53 3.17
C GLY A 120 -1.55 18.84 2.41
N SER A 121 -0.45 19.50 2.00
CA SER A 121 -0.53 20.78 1.26
C SER A 121 -1.12 20.60 -0.14
N GLU A 122 -0.82 19.50 -0.82
CA GLU A 122 -1.36 19.20 -2.15
C GLU A 122 -2.86 18.88 -2.11
N LEU A 123 -3.31 18.11 -1.11
CA LEU A 123 -4.74 17.87 -0.88
C LEU A 123 -5.48 19.18 -0.65
N ILE A 124 -4.98 20.03 0.24
CA ILE A 124 -5.59 21.33 0.55
C ILE A 124 -5.63 22.22 -0.70
N ALA A 125 -4.54 22.29 -1.46
CA ALA A 125 -4.48 23.08 -2.70
C ALA A 125 -5.45 22.57 -3.77
N ALA A 126 -5.73 21.26 -3.80
CA ALA A 126 -6.70 20.64 -4.70
C ALA A 126 -8.15 20.72 -4.16
N GLY A 127 -8.40 21.44 -3.06
CA GLY A 127 -9.73 21.55 -2.44
C GLY A 127 -10.22 20.25 -1.81
N LYS A 128 -9.30 19.33 -1.47
CA LYS A 128 -9.58 18.07 -0.80
C LYS A 128 -9.25 18.16 0.68
N THR A 129 -9.84 17.29 1.48
CA THR A 129 -9.66 17.29 2.93
C THR A 129 -8.49 16.41 3.34
N TRP A 130 -7.74 16.89 4.32
CA TRP A 130 -6.62 16.22 4.97
C TRP A 130 -6.79 16.27 6.48
N GLY A 131 -6.32 15.24 7.19
CA GLY A 131 -6.22 15.24 8.64
C GLY A 131 -5.34 14.14 9.18
N SER A 132 -4.92 14.27 10.42
CA SER A 132 -4.24 13.22 11.15
C SER A 132 -4.87 13.01 12.51
N TYR A 133 -4.86 11.79 13.01
CA TYR A 133 -5.38 11.39 14.31
C TYR A 133 -4.26 10.73 15.11
N ASN A 134 -3.83 11.41 16.18
CA ASN A 134 -2.57 11.13 16.84
C ASN A 134 -2.81 10.66 18.27
N GLU A 135 -2.49 9.41 18.55
CA GLU A 135 -2.65 8.88 19.91
C GLU A 135 -1.63 9.53 20.85
N GLY A 136 -2.13 9.99 21.99
CA GLY A 136 -1.29 10.64 22.99
C GLY A 136 -0.92 12.09 22.73
N LEU A 137 -1.33 12.68 21.60
CA LEU A 137 -1.19 14.11 21.33
C LEU A 137 -1.96 14.89 22.43
N PRO A 138 -1.32 15.84 23.14
CA PRO A 138 -1.96 16.50 24.30
C PRO A 138 -3.20 17.32 23.99
N SER A 139 -3.21 17.94 22.81
CA SER A 139 -4.33 18.72 22.28
C SER A 139 -4.18 18.87 20.78
N GLU A 140 -5.26 19.18 20.08
CA GLU A 140 -5.25 19.49 18.67
C GLU A 140 -4.14 20.50 18.33
N GLY A 141 -3.35 20.21 17.31
CA GLY A 141 -2.27 21.07 16.81
C GLY A 141 -1.07 21.25 17.76
N SER A 142 -0.99 20.48 18.85
CA SER A 142 0.13 20.59 19.81
C SER A 142 1.46 20.26 19.15
N THR A 143 2.44 21.15 19.31
CA THR A 143 3.78 21.01 18.72
C THR A 143 4.83 20.46 19.68
N VAL A 144 4.42 19.88 20.81
CA VAL A 144 5.35 19.25 21.75
C VAL A 144 6.12 18.12 21.08
N CYS A 145 7.38 17.95 21.44
CA CYS A 145 8.23 16.90 20.88
C CYS A 145 7.83 15.51 21.34
N THR A 146 7.55 15.40 22.62
CA THR A 146 7.16 14.14 23.27
C THR A 146 6.20 14.42 24.42
N ASN A 147 5.43 13.42 24.77
CA ASN A 147 4.69 13.36 26.03
C ASN A 147 4.87 11.96 26.61
N SER A 148 5.73 11.84 27.62
CA SER A 148 6.03 10.55 28.22
C SER A 148 4.85 9.90 28.93
N ALA A 149 3.90 10.71 29.46
CA ALA A 149 2.72 10.19 30.14
C ALA A 149 1.76 9.48 29.18
N THR A 150 1.70 9.93 27.93
CA THR A 150 0.82 9.38 26.88
C THR A 150 1.61 8.61 25.81
N LYS A 151 2.95 8.54 25.93
CA LYS A 151 3.87 7.94 24.96
C LYS A 151 3.76 8.55 23.55
N TYR A 152 3.43 9.83 23.46
CA TYR A 152 3.41 10.55 22.19
C TYR A 152 4.82 10.93 21.74
N ALA A 153 5.10 10.76 20.44
CA ALA A 153 6.33 11.21 19.81
C ALA A 153 6.02 11.98 18.51
N ARG A 154 6.41 13.27 18.43
CA ARG A 154 6.21 14.09 17.23
C ARG A 154 7.02 13.62 16.03
N LYS A 155 8.13 12.94 16.24
CA LYS A 155 8.97 12.39 15.16
C LYS A 155 8.19 11.48 14.19
N HIS A 156 7.08 10.86 14.66
CA HIS A 156 6.18 10.04 13.85
C HIS A 156 5.06 10.85 13.17
N ASN A 157 5.11 12.17 13.26
CA ASN A 157 4.05 13.08 12.82
C ASN A 157 4.64 14.13 11.86
N PRO A 158 4.94 13.77 10.59
CA PRO A 158 5.74 14.59 9.68
C PRO A 158 5.08 15.92 9.28
N TRP A 159 3.75 16.03 9.32
CA TRP A 159 3.02 17.26 8.97
C TRP A 159 3.40 18.45 9.85
N PHE A 160 3.84 18.22 11.08
CA PHE A 160 4.36 19.29 11.94
C PHE A 160 5.64 19.94 11.46
N ALA A 161 6.33 19.32 10.51
CA ALA A 161 7.53 19.88 9.90
C ALA A 161 7.23 20.96 8.83
N PHE A 162 5.97 21.07 8.36
CA PHE A 162 5.61 21.89 7.21
C PHE A 162 4.71 23.06 7.59
N SER A 163 5.15 24.29 7.28
CA SER A 163 4.39 25.50 7.58
C SER A 163 3.13 25.69 6.71
N ASN A 164 3.03 24.96 5.60
CA ASN A 164 1.88 24.97 4.69
C ASN A 164 0.83 23.90 5.03
N VAL A 165 0.99 23.19 6.15
CA VAL A 165 -0.03 22.29 6.72
C VAL A 165 -0.58 22.92 8.00
N PRO A 166 -1.87 23.29 8.06
CA PRO A 166 -2.45 23.94 9.23
C PRO A 166 -2.42 23.02 10.45
N LEU A 167 -1.99 23.52 11.61
CA LEU A 167 -1.86 22.75 12.84
C LEU A 167 -3.18 22.14 13.32
N ASN A 168 -4.31 22.78 13.07
CA ASN A 168 -5.63 22.27 13.42
C ASN A 168 -6.09 21.07 12.57
N THR A 169 -5.31 20.61 11.62
CA THR A 169 -5.53 19.35 10.92
C THR A 169 -4.90 18.15 11.64
N ALA A 170 -4.13 18.41 12.71
CA ALA A 170 -3.54 17.39 13.56
C ALA A 170 -4.42 17.20 14.82
N HIS A 171 -5.34 16.27 14.73
CA HIS A 171 -6.30 15.94 15.78
C HIS A 171 -5.70 14.97 16.81
N THR A 172 -6.24 15.00 18.03
CA THR A 172 -6.02 13.88 18.97
C THR A 172 -6.76 12.64 18.48
N PHE A 173 -6.28 11.45 18.82
CA PHE A 173 -6.97 10.22 18.42
C PHE A 173 -8.39 10.09 19.02
N THR A 174 -8.67 10.75 20.13
CA THR A 174 -10.02 10.79 20.71
C THR A 174 -11.05 11.51 19.82
N GLN A 175 -10.59 12.28 18.82
CA GLN A 175 -11.42 12.94 17.81
C GLN A 175 -11.64 12.07 16.55
N PHE A 176 -11.08 10.84 16.52
CA PHE A 176 -11.34 9.93 15.41
C PHE A 176 -12.85 9.64 15.33
N PRO A 177 -13.50 9.89 14.18
CA PRO A 177 -14.94 9.84 14.09
C PRO A 177 -15.48 8.41 14.18
N THR A 178 -16.67 8.27 14.76
CA THR A 178 -17.45 7.03 14.69
C THR A 178 -18.35 6.97 13.46
N ASP A 179 -18.70 8.11 12.89
CA ASP A 179 -19.29 8.24 11.57
C ASP A 179 -18.17 8.43 10.53
N TYR A 180 -17.78 7.34 9.90
CA TYR A 180 -16.65 7.34 8.97
C TYR A 180 -16.92 8.12 7.68
N THR A 181 -18.17 8.46 7.37
CA THR A 181 -18.48 9.32 6.20
C THR A 181 -17.97 10.75 6.38
N THR A 182 -17.59 11.12 7.60
CA THR A 182 -17.06 12.45 7.93
C THR A 182 -15.54 12.54 7.88
N LEU A 183 -14.86 11.41 7.61
CA LEU A 183 -13.40 11.36 7.52
C LEU A 183 -12.89 12.26 6.38
N PRO A 184 -11.68 12.82 6.50
CA PRO A 184 -10.98 13.45 5.39
C PRO A 184 -10.76 12.50 4.21
N LYS A 185 -10.47 13.06 3.04
CA LYS A 185 -10.07 12.30 1.83
C LYS A 185 -8.88 11.39 2.11
N VAL A 186 -7.86 11.92 2.77
CA VAL A 186 -6.73 11.14 3.30
C VAL A 186 -6.52 11.50 4.75
N SER A 187 -6.35 10.47 5.58
CA SER A 187 -6.04 10.61 7.00
C SER A 187 -4.87 9.72 7.39
N PHE A 188 -3.94 10.26 8.16
CA PHE A 188 -2.96 9.43 8.86
C PHE A 188 -3.45 9.16 10.28
N VAL A 189 -3.28 7.92 10.72
CA VAL A 189 -3.53 7.51 12.11
C VAL A 189 -2.22 7.03 12.69
N VAL A 190 -1.75 7.70 13.74
CA VAL A 190 -0.47 7.40 14.38
C VAL A 190 -0.72 6.92 15.80
N PRO A 191 -0.49 5.64 16.10
CA PRO A 191 -0.53 5.11 17.45
C PRO A 191 0.59 5.73 18.31
N ASN A 192 0.49 5.63 19.64
CA ASN A 192 1.57 6.04 20.53
C ASN A 192 2.72 5.01 20.53
N LEU A 193 3.88 5.35 21.08
CA LEU A 193 5.10 4.52 21.10
C LEU A 193 4.92 3.08 21.63
N CYS A 194 3.86 2.78 22.35
CA CYS A 194 3.58 1.40 22.74
C CYS A 194 2.72 0.69 21.68
N ASN A 195 1.73 1.40 21.18
CA ASN A 195 0.74 0.82 20.28
C ASN A 195 1.21 0.79 18.82
N ASP A 196 2.23 1.59 18.47
CA ASP A 196 2.90 1.54 17.17
C ASP A 196 3.97 0.42 17.08
N MET A 197 4.20 -0.34 18.13
CA MET A 197 5.18 -1.43 18.27
C MET A 197 6.62 -0.97 18.56
N HIS A 198 6.90 0.34 18.68
CA HIS A 198 8.25 0.85 19.00
C HIS A 198 8.73 0.39 20.38
N ASP A 199 7.95 0.68 21.44
CA ASP A 199 8.28 0.36 22.82
C ASP A 199 7.67 -0.96 23.31
N CYS A 200 6.68 -1.49 22.59
CA CYS A 200 5.91 -2.66 23.00
C CYS A 200 5.88 -3.72 21.90
N SER A 201 5.26 -4.87 22.18
CA SER A 201 5.28 -6.02 21.27
C SER A 201 4.42 -5.83 20.01
N ILE A 202 4.71 -6.58 18.95
CA ILE A 202 3.86 -6.73 17.76
C ILE A 202 2.42 -7.07 18.15
N THR A 203 2.23 -7.96 19.13
CA THR A 203 0.89 -8.33 19.62
C THR A 203 0.13 -7.13 20.20
N THR A 204 0.83 -6.21 20.85
CA THR A 204 0.22 -4.98 21.38
C THR A 204 -0.31 -4.11 20.25
N GLY A 205 0.50 -3.86 19.22
CA GLY A 205 0.10 -3.05 18.07
C GLY A 205 -0.97 -3.73 17.22
N ASP A 206 -0.89 -5.04 16.99
CA ASP A 206 -1.92 -5.79 16.26
C ASP A 206 -3.29 -5.75 16.97
N ASN A 207 -3.28 -5.88 18.30
CA ASN A 207 -4.50 -5.72 19.10
C ASN A 207 -5.03 -4.30 19.05
N TRP A 208 -4.15 -3.28 19.12
CA TRP A 208 -4.55 -1.90 18.97
C TRP A 208 -5.18 -1.62 17.61
N LEU A 209 -4.56 -2.10 16.53
CA LEU A 209 -5.07 -1.99 15.16
C LEU A 209 -6.47 -2.59 15.04
N LYS A 210 -6.66 -3.82 15.55
CA LYS A 210 -7.96 -4.49 15.57
C LYS A 210 -9.01 -3.70 16.34
N ASN A 211 -8.67 -3.25 17.56
CA ASN A 211 -9.63 -2.65 18.47
C ASN A 211 -10.03 -1.24 18.06
N ASN A 212 -9.14 -0.49 17.42
CA ASN A 212 -9.33 0.91 17.07
C ASN A 212 -9.73 1.15 15.62
N LEU A 213 -9.25 0.31 14.69
CA LEU A 213 -9.52 0.48 13.26
C LEU A 213 -10.25 -0.71 12.62
N GLY A 214 -10.52 -1.78 13.38
CA GLY A 214 -11.23 -2.95 12.87
C GLY A 214 -12.64 -2.64 12.38
N ALA A 215 -13.36 -1.75 13.06
CA ALA A 215 -14.67 -1.29 12.64
C ALA A 215 -14.60 -0.49 11.33
N TYR A 216 -13.63 0.45 11.22
CA TYR A 216 -13.36 1.16 9.97
C TYR A 216 -12.99 0.20 8.84
N ALA A 217 -12.07 -0.73 9.06
CA ALA A 217 -11.66 -1.70 8.07
C ALA A 217 -12.84 -2.50 7.50
N THR A 218 -13.73 -2.97 8.39
CA THR A 218 -14.95 -3.67 7.99
C THR A 218 -15.89 -2.77 7.18
N TRP A 219 -16.10 -1.54 7.62
CA TRP A 219 -16.93 -0.55 6.93
C TRP A 219 -16.35 -0.20 5.55
N ALA A 220 -15.05 -0.02 5.45
CA ALA A 220 -14.34 0.37 4.23
C ALA A 220 -14.56 -0.62 3.06
N GLN A 221 -14.79 -1.90 3.34
CA GLN A 221 -15.03 -2.91 2.29
C GLN A 221 -16.30 -2.65 1.45
N THR A 222 -17.27 -1.94 2.00
CA THR A 222 -18.56 -1.69 1.35
C THR A 222 -18.84 -0.21 1.11
N HIS A 223 -17.93 0.69 1.49
CA HIS A 223 -18.13 2.14 1.46
C HIS A 223 -17.02 2.90 0.72
N ASN A 224 -16.59 2.39 -0.42
CA ASN A 224 -15.62 3.05 -1.30
C ASN A 224 -14.42 3.66 -0.53
N SER A 225 -13.84 2.91 0.39
CA SER A 225 -12.78 3.39 1.28
C SER A 225 -11.68 2.36 1.45
N ILE A 226 -10.48 2.82 1.82
CA ILE A 226 -9.27 2.00 1.91
C ILE A 226 -8.58 2.24 3.25
N LEU A 227 -8.06 1.17 3.84
CA LEU A 227 -7.08 1.17 4.92
C LEU A 227 -5.74 0.71 4.35
N ALA A 228 -4.70 1.52 4.49
CA ALA A 228 -3.31 1.17 4.23
C ALA A 228 -2.57 1.02 5.57
N VAL A 229 -1.90 -0.09 5.77
CA VAL A 229 -1.04 -0.34 6.95
C VAL A 229 0.37 -0.54 6.44
N THR A 230 1.32 0.23 6.96
CA THR A 230 2.73 0.13 6.61
C THR A 230 3.60 0.30 7.85
N PHE A 231 4.89 0.07 7.69
CA PHE A 231 5.93 0.32 8.71
C PHE A 231 6.85 1.42 8.21
N ASP A 232 7.43 2.17 9.12
CA ASP A 232 8.37 3.25 8.80
C ASP A 232 9.73 2.72 8.36
N GLU A 233 10.25 1.74 9.10
CA GLU A 233 11.52 1.06 8.87
C GLU A 233 11.51 -0.35 9.48
N ASP A 234 12.54 -1.16 9.19
CA ASP A 234 12.74 -2.44 9.88
C ASP A 234 13.55 -2.26 11.18
N ASP A 235 13.87 -3.37 11.84
CA ASP A 235 14.73 -3.42 13.03
C ASP A 235 16.24 -3.42 12.70
N SER A 236 16.65 -2.91 11.56
CA SER A 236 18.01 -2.92 11.01
C SER A 236 18.56 -4.33 10.68
N SER A 237 17.70 -5.33 10.55
CA SER A 237 18.11 -6.73 10.34
C SER A 237 17.84 -7.28 8.93
N HIS A 238 16.91 -6.68 8.17
CA HIS A 238 16.40 -7.22 6.89
C HIS A 238 16.47 -6.20 5.75
N SER A 239 17.45 -5.32 5.74
CA SER A 239 17.68 -4.33 4.67
C SER A 239 16.48 -3.41 4.42
N ASN A 240 15.80 -3.03 5.48
CA ASN A 240 14.59 -2.20 5.45
C ASN A 240 13.38 -2.84 4.73
N HIS A 241 13.31 -4.18 4.67
CA HIS A 241 12.16 -4.90 4.15
C HIS A 241 10.99 -4.84 5.14
N ILE A 242 9.93 -4.13 4.78
CA ILE A 242 8.79 -3.80 5.66
C ILE A 242 7.47 -4.37 5.16
N ALA A 243 6.53 -4.60 6.07
CA ALA A 243 5.18 -4.99 5.71
C ALA A 243 4.36 -3.78 5.23
N THR A 244 3.69 -3.94 4.08
CA THR A 244 2.73 -2.96 3.57
C THR A 244 1.51 -3.71 3.04
N VAL A 245 0.32 -3.41 3.60
CA VAL A 245 -0.94 -4.09 3.30
C VAL A 245 -2.03 -3.06 3.04
N PHE A 246 -2.77 -3.24 1.95
CA PHE A 246 -3.97 -2.47 1.62
C PHE A 246 -5.22 -3.31 1.84
N TYR A 247 -6.29 -2.70 2.35
CA TYR A 247 -7.54 -3.38 2.65
C TYR A 247 -8.74 -2.45 2.45
N GLY A 248 -9.85 -2.97 1.96
CA GLY A 248 -11.08 -2.18 1.77
C GLY A 248 -11.72 -2.41 0.41
N ALA A 249 -12.63 -1.54 0.02
CA ALA A 249 -13.22 -1.55 -1.31
C ALA A 249 -12.14 -1.41 -2.39
N HIS A 250 -12.33 -2.05 -3.53
CA HIS A 250 -11.39 -2.02 -4.65
C HIS A 250 -10.03 -2.71 -4.43
N VAL A 251 -9.78 -3.30 -3.26
CA VAL A 251 -8.61 -4.13 -3.05
C VAL A 251 -8.98 -5.59 -3.28
N ALA A 252 -8.28 -6.26 -4.18
CA ALA A 252 -8.54 -7.66 -4.52
C ALA A 252 -8.19 -8.57 -3.32
N PRO A 253 -9.16 -9.29 -2.73
CA PRO A 253 -8.92 -10.11 -1.54
C PRO A 253 -7.84 -11.17 -1.77
N GLY A 254 -6.86 -11.25 -0.86
CA GLY A 254 -5.76 -12.20 -0.91
C GLY A 254 -4.76 -11.96 -2.04
N SER A 255 -4.82 -10.80 -2.70
CA SER A 255 -3.86 -10.42 -3.73
C SER A 255 -2.48 -10.12 -3.15
N SER A 256 -1.47 -10.21 -3.99
CA SER A 256 -0.11 -9.82 -3.65
C SER A 256 0.67 -9.37 -4.88
N THR A 257 1.64 -8.51 -4.67
CA THR A 257 2.58 -8.07 -5.69
C THR A 257 4.01 -8.20 -5.18
N SER A 258 4.91 -8.66 -6.05
CA SER A 258 6.36 -8.78 -5.77
C SER A 258 7.18 -7.70 -6.46
N THR A 259 6.53 -6.71 -7.04
CA THR A 259 7.21 -5.52 -7.54
C THR A 259 7.87 -4.80 -6.38
N HIS A 260 9.10 -4.31 -6.60
CA HIS A 260 9.80 -3.52 -5.60
C HIS A 260 9.12 -2.17 -5.44
N TYR A 261 8.70 -1.86 -4.21
CA TYR A 261 8.11 -0.59 -3.83
C TYR A 261 8.80 -0.02 -2.59
N ASN A 262 8.68 1.27 -2.40
CA ASN A 262 9.16 1.97 -1.21
C ASN A 262 8.20 3.07 -0.77
N HIS A 263 8.56 3.88 0.22
CA HIS A 263 7.71 4.97 0.73
C HIS A 263 7.31 5.99 -0.35
N TYR A 264 8.15 6.23 -1.36
CA TYR A 264 7.81 7.14 -2.45
C TYR A 264 6.71 6.59 -3.35
N ASP A 265 6.70 5.27 -3.59
CA ASP A 265 5.66 4.60 -4.35
C ASP A 265 4.34 4.54 -3.56
N VAL A 266 4.41 4.36 -2.24
CA VAL A 266 3.24 4.45 -1.36
C VAL A 266 2.67 5.87 -1.40
N LEU A 267 3.51 6.91 -1.24
CA LEU A 267 3.08 8.30 -1.33
C LEU A 267 2.44 8.61 -2.70
N ARG A 268 3.10 8.22 -3.80
CA ARG A 268 2.57 8.36 -5.15
C ARG A 268 1.16 7.75 -5.27
N THR A 269 1.02 6.53 -4.80
CA THR A 269 -0.27 5.83 -4.83
C THR A 269 -1.34 6.56 -3.99
N LEU A 270 -1.00 7.08 -2.81
CA LEU A 270 -1.92 7.87 -1.98
C LEU A 270 -2.38 9.16 -2.68
N GLU A 271 -1.47 9.84 -3.35
CA GLU A 271 -1.74 11.05 -4.13
C GLU A 271 -2.70 10.75 -5.30
N ASP A 272 -2.46 9.67 -6.04
CA ASP A 272 -3.30 9.27 -7.18
C ASP A 272 -4.66 8.69 -6.74
N LEU A 273 -4.73 7.91 -5.64
CA LEU A 273 -5.98 7.49 -4.99
C LEU A 273 -6.82 8.69 -4.54
N ALA A 274 -6.15 9.76 -4.12
CA ALA A 274 -6.82 11.00 -3.79
C ALA A 274 -7.22 11.80 -5.03
N GLY A 275 -6.78 11.44 -6.23
CA GLY A 275 -7.04 12.14 -7.49
C GLY A 275 -6.27 13.46 -7.58
N LEU A 276 -5.04 13.50 -7.04
CA LEU A 276 -4.10 14.58 -7.27
C LEU A 276 -3.45 14.42 -8.66
N THR A 277 -3.02 15.53 -9.23
CA THR A 277 -2.32 15.56 -10.52
C THR A 277 -0.88 16.05 -10.39
N THR A 278 -0.50 16.46 -9.19
CA THR A 278 0.86 16.82 -8.78
C THR A 278 1.31 15.86 -7.71
N HIS A 279 2.63 15.65 -7.61
CA HIS A 279 3.20 14.66 -6.71
C HIS A 279 4.40 15.25 -5.98
N ALA A 280 4.44 15.04 -4.67
CA ALA A 280 5.46 15.61 -3.80
C ALA A 280 6.83 14.93 -3.96
N GLY A 281 7.87 15.71 -4.10
CA GLY A 281 9.26 15.24 -4.06
C GLY A 281 9.55 14.07 -4.99
N ALA A 282 10.11 13.00 -4.46
CA ALA A 282 10.46 11.79 -5.22
C ALA A 282 9.23 10.99 -5.70
N ALA A 283 8.06 11.20 -5.10
CA ALA A 283 6.82 10.55 -5.56
C ALA A 283 6.48 10.93 -7.02
N ALA A 284 6.94 12.11 -7.49
CA ALA A 284 6.78 12.54 -8.89
C ALA A 284 7.42 11.56 -9.90
N ASN A 285 8.43 10.81 -9.49
CA ASN A 285 9.13 9.82 -10.32
C ASN A 285 8.90 8.38 -9.87
N ALA A 286 8.11 8.18 -8.84
CA ALA A 286 7.76 6.87 -8.32
C ALA A 286 6.62 6.22 -9.13
N SER A 287 6.34 4.96 -8.86
CA SER A 287 5.31 4.18 -9.52
C SER A 287 4.10 3.96 -8.61
N ASP A 288 2.93 3.91 -9.21
CA ASP A 288 1.75 3.43 -8.49
C ASP A 288 1.90 1.95 -8.12
N ILE A 289 1.41 1.62 -6.94
CA ILE A 289 1.26 0.22 -6.55
C ILE A 289 0.23 -0.42 -7.48
N ALA A 290 0.60 -1.55 -8.07
CA ALA A 290 -0.23 -2.29 -9.01
C ALA A 290 -0.39 -3.76 -8.59
N GLY A 291 -1.38 -4.44 -9.21
CA GLY A 291 -1.58 -5.88 -9.02
C GLY A 291 -2.35 -6.27 -7.75
N ILE A 292 -2.85 -5.29 -7.00
CA ILE A 292 -3.67 -5.52 -5.81
C ILE A 292 -5.09 -4.91 -5.92
N TRP A 293 -5.38 -4.20 -6.99
CA TRP A 293 -6.67 -3.56 -7.21
C TRP A 293 -7.62 -4.43 -8.04
N ASN A 294 -8.94 -4.32 -7.80
CA ASN A 294 -10.00 -5.01 -8.54
C ASN A 294 -11.00 -4.02 -9.18
#